data_f203d4123e9ad86d11e07a22755980f7
#
_entry.id   f203d4123e9ad86d11e07a22755980f7
#
_cell.length_a   1.000
_cell.length_b   1.000
_cell.length_c   1.000
_cell.angle_alpha   90.00
_cell.angle_beta   90.00
_cell.angle_gamma   90.00
#
_symmetry.space_group_name_H-M   'P 1'
#
loop_
_entity.id
_entity.type
_entity.pdbx_description
1 polymer ?
#
loop_
_entity_poly.entity_id
_entity_poly.type
_entity_poly.pdbx_seq_one_letter_code
_entity_poly.pdbx_strand_id
1 'polypeptide(L)'
;IGALCLVFWQPDKQAVFVMLGVLAFVPWIPKRVFALDVNRPFQAEVLGFIAQALNTLAGVVGPVLDIFFVKSDMTRQQIVATKGATQVIAHLTKIGFWTLPVLMSAEEGALPPIWLCIAALPVAMMGTWVGGKVLDKMTDVSFRSWTKYILTAIGVVYLMRGFGLI
;
A
#
# COMPACT_ATOMS: atom_id res chain seq x y z
N ILE A 1 -9.32 12.09 -10.59
CA ILE A 1 -8.10 12.61 -11.26
C ILE A 1 -7.15 11.44 -11.55
N GLY A 2 -6.77 10.60 -10.57
CA GLY A 2 -5.87 9.46 -10.81
C GLY A 2 -6.37 8.44 -11.84
N ALA A 3 -7.67 8.16 -11.86
CA ALA A 3 -8.29 7.28 -12.85
C ALA A 3 -8.29 7.85 -14.27
N LEU A 4 -8.38 9.18 -14.42
CA LEU A 4 -8.26 9.83 -15.72
C LEU A 4 -6.84 9.72 -16.29
N CYS A 5 -5.81 9.76 -15.43
CA CYS A 5 -4.43 9.56 -15.87
C CYS A 5 -4.20 8.15 -16.44
N LEU A 6 -4.91 7.13 -15.93
CA LEU A 6 -4.82 5.75 -16.43
C LEU A 6 -5.39 5.58 -17.84
N VAL A 7 -6.36 6.39 -18.22
CA VAL A 7 -6.95 6.35 -19.58
C VAL A 7 -5.94 6.85 -20.60
N PHE A 8 -5.08 7.80 -20.21
CA PHE A 8 -4.12 8.43 -21.12
C PHE A 8 -2.71 7.87 -21.05
N TRP A 9 -2.34 7.23 -19.94
CA TRP A 9 -1.00 6.71 -19.75
C TRP A 9 -1.03 5.38 -18.95
N GLN A 10 -0.75 4.29 -19.66
CA GLN A 10 -0.57 2.96 -19.08
C GLN A 10 0.93 2.69 -18.97
N PRO A 11 1.55 2.86 -17.80
CA PRO A 11 2.96 2.55 -17.66
C PRO A 11 3.19 1.05 -17.86
N ASP A 12 4.31 0.72 -18.48
CA ASP A 12 4.72 -0.67 -18.62
C ASP A 12 4.86 -1.34 -17.24
N LYS A 13 4.36 -2.57 -17.13
CA LYS A 13 4.40 -3.35 -15.88
C LYS A 13 5.81 -3.46 -15.31
N GLN A 14 6.81 -3.63 -16.16
CA GLN A 14 8.21 -3.70 -15.73
C GLN A 14 8.68 -2.39 -15.11
N ALA A 15 8.37 -1.25 -15.71
CA ALA A 15 8.69 0.06 -15.18
C ALA A 15 8.06 0.30 -13.80
N VAL A 16 6.81 -0.13 -13.60
CA VAL A 16 6.12 -0.05 -12.30
C VAL A 16 6.83 -0.90 -11.25
N PHE A 17 7.21 -2.13 -11.60
CA PHE A 17 7.94 -3.01 -10.67
C PHE A 17 9.31 -2.44 -10.30
N VAL A 18 10.08 -1.91 -11.26
CA VAL A 18 11.37 -1.26 -10.98
C VAL A 18 11.18 -0.06 -10.06
N MET A 19 10.21 0.79 -10.35
CA MET A 19 9.92 1.98 -9.53
C MET A 19 9.56 1.60 -8.08
N LEU A 20 8.64 0.63 -7.89
CA LEU A 20 8.25 0.15 -6.56
C LEU A 20 9.43 -0.51 -5.84
N GLY A 21 10.24 -1.28 -6.57
CA GLY A 21 11.45 -1.90 -6.03
C GLY A 21 12.45 -0.88 -5.52
N VAL A 22 12.75 0.16 -6.30
CA VAL A 22 13.66 1.26 -5.90
C VAL A 22 13.08 2.02 -4.70
N LEU A 23 11.79 2.34 -4.71
CA LEU A 23 11.13 3.04 -3.60
C LEU A 23 11.23 2.27 -2.28
N ALA A 24 11.25 0.94 -2.30
CA ALA A 24 11.37 0.13 -1.09
C ALA A 24 12.70 0.34 -0.32
N PHE A 25 13.72 0.90 -0.97
CA PHE A 25 15.01 1.23 -0.32
C PHE A 25 15.05 2.64 0.27
N VAL A 26 14.05 3.48 0.04
CA VAL A 26 13.97 4.84 0.62
C VAL A 26 14.07 4.86 2.16
N PRO A 27 13.56 3.89 2.93
CA PRO A 27 13.75 3.84 4.38
C PRO A 27 15.19 3.80 4.86
N TRP A 28 16.12 3.36 4.01
CA TRP A 28 17.56 3.30 4.33
C TRP A 28 18.28 4.63 4.13
N ILE A 29 17.68 5.56 3.40
CA ILE A 29 18.24 6.90 3.21
C ILE A 29 18.17 7.65 4.56
N PRO A 30 19.26 8.28 5.03
CA PRO A 30 19.26 9.04 6.28
C PRO A 30 18.19 10.14 6.28
N LYS A 31 17.55 10.39 7.44
CA LYS A 31 16.53 11.45 7.59
C LYS A 31 17.06 12.84 7.14
N ARG A 32 18.38 13.08 7.23
CA ARG A 32 19.01 14.35 6.83
C ARG A 32 18.91 14.62 5.33
N VAL A 33 18.86 13.57 4.50
CA VAL A 33 18.83 13.68 3.03
C VAL A 33 17.40 13.71 2.51
N PHE A 34 16.51 12.97 3.16
CA PHE A 34 15.12 12.80 2.73
C PHE A 34 14.19 12.88 3.95
N ALA A 35 13.91 14.11 4.37
CA ALA A 35 13.00 14.39 5.49
C ALA A 35 11.57 14.56 4.96
N LEU A 36 10.89 13.44 4.71
CA LEU A 36 9.45 13.45 4.55
C LEU A 36 8.84 13.42 5.95
N ASP A 37 8.21 14.52 6.34
CA ASP A 37 7.56 14.67 7.62
C ASP A 37 6.05 14.78 7.39
N VAL A 38 5.33 13.75 7.82
CA VAL A 38 3.86 13.67 7.71
C VAL A 38 3.17 14.80 8.50
N ASN A 39 3.88 15.40 9.47
CA ASN A 39 3.34 16.49 10.29
C ASN A 39 3.48 17.87 9.65
N ARG A 40 4.17 17.98 8.51
CA ARG A 40 4.28 19.26 7.80
C ARG A 40 3.07 19.50 6.89
N PRO A 41 2.49 20.71 6.93
CA PRO A 41 1.41 21.06 6.01
C PRO A 41 1.84 20.86 4.56
N PHE A 42 0.94 20.46 3.69
CA PHE A 42 1.12 20.10 2.29
C PHE A 42 1.94 18.82 2.01
N GLN A 43 2.82 18.37 2.88
CA GLN A 43 3.56 17.13 2.64
C GLN A 43 2.66 15.91 2.79
N ALA A 44 1.77 15.89 3.77
CA ALA A 44 0.80 14.81 3.95
C ALA A 44 -0.15 14.69 2.76
N GLU A 45 -0.64 15.81 2.22
CA GLU A 45 -1.55 15.85 1.08
C GLU A 45 -0.84 15.38 -0.20
N VAL A 46 0.35 15.88 -0.47
CA VAL A 46 1.16 15.47 -1.64
C VAL A 46 1.50 13.98 -1.55
N LEU A 47 1.89 13.50 -0.37
CA LEU A 47 2.18 12.09 -0.14
C LEU A 47 0.94 11.21 -0.30
N GLY A 48 -0.20 11.65 0.23
CA GLY A 48 -1.49 10.99 0.06
C GLY A 48 -1.90 10.90 -1.41
N PHE A 49 -1.70 11.99 -2.16
CA PHE A 49 -1.97 12.02 -3.60
C PHE A 49 -1.07 11.06 -4.37
N ILE A 50 0.24 11.06 -4.12
CA ILE A 50 1.20 10.16 -4.76
C ILE A 50 0.88 8.70 -4.39
N ALA A 51 0.63 8.43 -3.11
CA ALA A 51 0.28 7.10 -2.65
C ALA A 51 -1.02 6.59 -3.30
N GLN A 52 -2.04 7.45 -3.43
CA GLN A 52 -3.29 7.09 -4.09
C GLN A 52 -3.12 6.92 -5.61
N ALA A 53 -2.31 7.74 -6.27
CA ALA A 53 -1.99 7.58 -7.67
C ALA A 53 -1.28 6.23 -7.93
N LEU A 54 -0.26 5.92 -7.14
CA LEU A 54 0.44 4.63 -7.20
C LEU A 54 -0.48 3.44 -6.87
N ASN A 55 -1.41 3.60 -5.92
CA ASN A 55 -2.41 2.59 -5.60
C ASN A 55 -3.33 2.31 -6.79
N THR A 56 -3.74 3.34 -7.48
CA THR A 56 -4.63 3.21 -8.64
C THR A 56 -3.88 2.58 -9.81
N LEU A 57 -2.62 2.95 -10.02
CA LEU A 57 -1.77 2.46 -11.11
C LEU A 57 -1.25 1.03 -10.87
N ALA A 58 -0.69 0.78 -9.70
CA ALA A 58 0.02 -0.47 -9.39
C ALA A 58 -0.79 -1.43 -8.48
N GLY A 59 -1.93 -1.00 -7.97
CA GLY A 59 -2.72 -1.78 -7.02
C GLY A 59 -2.07 -1.93 -5.63
N VAL A 60 -0.90 -1.34 -5.41
CA VAL A 60 -0.06 -1.56 -4.23
C VAL A 60 0.20 -0.25 -3.50
N VAL A 61 -0.43 -0.04 -2.35
CA VAL A 61 -0.23 1.14 -1.49
C VAL A 61 0.57 0.83 -0.25
N GLY A 62 0.46 -0.39 0.27
CA GLY A 62 1.06 -0.76 1.56
C GLY A 62 2.54 -0.36 1.67
N PRO A 63 3.43 -0.85 0.81
CA PRO A 63 4.85 -0.52 0.86
C PRO A 63 5.15 0.97 0.73
N VAL A 64 4.39 1.71 -0.08
CA VAL A 64 4.59 3.15 -0.28
C VAL A 64 4.28 3.92 1.00
N LEU A 65 3.16 3.61 1.66
CA LEU A 65 2.81 4.22 2.95
C LEU A 65 3.83 3.86 4.04
N ASP A 66 4.34 2.63 4.05
CA ASP A 66 5.35 2.19 5.03
C ASP A 66 6.65 3.00 4.94
N ILE A 67 7.06 3.39 3.74
CA ILE A 67 8.24 4.23 3.53
C ILE A 67 8.12 5.54 4.32
N PHE A 68 6.94 6.15 4.33
CA PHE A 68 6.69 7.40 5.03
C PHE A 68 6.57 7.20 6.54
N PHE A 69 5.83 6.19 6.95
CA PHE A 69 5.57 5.97 8.38
C PHE A 69 6.80 5.43 9.15
N VAL A 70 7.69 4.68 8.52
CA VAL A 70 8.94 4.22 9.16
C VAL A 70 9.80 5.38 9.65
N LYS A 71 9.72 6.54 8.98
CA LYS A 71 10.48 7.75 9.35
C LYS A 71 9.72 8.73 10.24
N SER A 72 8.43 8.53 10.46
CA SER A 72 7.61 9.39 11.31
C SER A 72 7.90 9.13 12.80
N ASP A 73 7.54 10.07 13.66
CA ASP A 73 7.63 9.89 15.13
C ASP A 73 6.36 9.27 15.74
N MET A 74 5.46 8.76 14.92
CA MET A 74 4.22 8.09 15.32
C MET A 74 4.50 6.76 16.02
N THR A 75 3.66 6.40 16.98
CA THR A 75 3.69 5.06 17.59
C THR A 75 3.23 3.99 16.59
N ARG A 76 3.62 2.73 16.84
CA ARG A 76 3.19 1.61 15.98
C ARG A 76 1.68 1.50 15.84
N GLN A 77 0.93 1.77 16.92
CA GLN A 77 -0.54 1.76 16.90
C GLN A 77 -1.09 2.89 16.01
N GLN A 78 -0.54 4.09 16.12
CA GLN A 78 -0.92 5.22 15.25
C GLN A 78 -0.63 4.92 13.79
N ILE A 79 0.54 4.33 13.49
CA ILE A 79 0.90 3.94 12.12
C ILE A 79 -0.12 2.94 11.56
N VAL A 80 -0.42 1.87 12.31
CA VAL A 80 -1.35 0.83 11.85
C VAL A 80 -2.77 1.38 11.71
N ALA A 81 -3.23 2.20 12.66
CA ALA A 81 -4.56 2.82 12.59
C ALA A 81 -4.70 3.78 11.39
N THR A 82 -3.70 4.63 11.16
CA THR A 82 -3.70 5.56 10.01
C THR A 82 -3.66 4.80 8.69
N LYS A 83 -2.84 3.76 8.58
CA LYS A 83 -2.82 2.88 7.40
C LYS A 83 -4.18 2.22 7.19
N GLY A 84 -4.79 1.69 8.24
CA GLY A 84 -6.13 1.09 8.17
C GLY A 84 -7.17 2.07 7.65
N ALA A 85 -7.21 3.28 8.20
CA ALA A 85 -8.14 4.32 7.76
C ALA A 85 -7.93 4.72 6.28
N THR A 86 -6.68 4.91 5.86
CA THR A 86 -6.37 5.24 4.45
C THR A 86 -6.73 4.10 3.51
N GLN A 87 -6.53 2.85 3.91
CA GLN A 87 -6.91 1.67 3.13
C GLN A 87 -8.43 1.55 2.96
N VAL A 88 -9.21 1.79 4.03
CA VAL A 88 -10.68 1.79 3.92
C VAL A 88 -11.16 2.80 2.88
N ILE A 89 -10.67 4.04 2.95
CA ILE A 89 -11.02 5.09 1.97
C ILE A 89 -10.61 4.68 0.55
N ALA A 90 -9.39 4.15 0.40
CA ALA A 90 -8.88 3.71 -0.90
C ALA A 90 -9.73 2.56 -1.49
N HIS A 91 -10.15 1.60 -0.68
CA HIS A 91 -11.00 0.49 -1.15
C HIS A 91 -12.42 0.96 -1.48
N LEU A 92 -13.01 1.84 -0.67
CA LEU A 92 -14.32 2.42 -0.98
C LEU A 92 -14.28 3.18 -2.31
N THR A 93 -13.23 3.95 -2.56
CA THR A 93 -13.04 4.65 -3.85
C THR A 93 -12.92 3.65 -5.01
N LYS A 94 -12.17 2.56 -4.83
CA LYS A 94 -12.04 1.50 -5.86
C LYS A 94 -13.37 0.81 -6.13
N ILE A 95 -14.11 0.46 -5.09
CA ILE A 95 -15.45 -0.15 -5.24
C ILE A 95 -16.33 0.79 -6.06
N GLY A 96 -16.42 2.07 -5.68
CA GLY A 96 -17.23 3.05 -6.43
C GLY A 96 -16.81 3.20 -7.88
N PHE A 97 -15.51 3.11 -8.17
CA PHE A 97 -14.98 3.29 -9.52
C PHE A 97 -15.14 2.04 -10.40
N TRP A 98 -14.88 0.85 -9.85
CA TRP A 98 -14.86 -0.39 -10.63
C TRP A 98 -16.19 -1.13 -10.67
N THR A 99 -17.10 -0.90 -9.71
CA THR A 99 -18.40 -1.59 -9.67
C THR A 99 -19.23 -1.31 -10.93
N LEU A 100 -19.28 -0.06 -11.38
CA LEU A 100 -20.10 0.30 -12.53
C LEU A 100 -19.62 -0.36 -13.84
N PRO A 101 -18.35 -0.29 -14.24
CA PRO A 101 -17.83 -1.01 -15.41
C PRO A 101 -18.02 -2.53 -15.33
N VAL A 102 -17.82 -3.14 -14.16
CA VAL A 102 -17.97 -4.59 -13.96
C VAL A 102 -19.44 -5.01 -14.13
N LEU A 103 -20.39 -4.23 -13.59
CA LEU A 103 -21.82 -4.49 -13.77
C LEU A 103 -22.27 -4.29 -15.22
N MET A 104 -21.64 -3.35 -15.95
CA MET A 104 -21.96 -3.07 -17.35
C MET A 104 -21.33 -4.06 -18.34
N SER A 105 -20.23 -4.72 -17.98
CA SER A 105 -19.54 -5.70 -18.86
C SER A 105 -20.34 -6.98 -19.07
N ALA A 106 -21.34 -7.25 -18.23
CA ALA A 106 -22.19 -8.46 -18.29
C ALA A 106 -21.44 -9.79 -18.44
N GLU A 107 -20.13 -9.83 -18.11
CA GLU A 107 -19.36 -11.07 -18.13
C GLU A 107 -19.76 -11.96 -16.95
N GLU A 108 -20.32 -13.13 -17.25
CA GLU A 108 -20.59 -14.13 -16.24
C GLU A 108 -19.29 -14.55 -15.54
N GLY A 109 -19.23 -14.36 -14.22
CA GLY A 109 -18.04 -14.68 -13.42
C GLY A 109 -17.10 -13.51 -13.13
N ALA A 110 -17.41 -12.27 -13.54
CA ALA A 110 -16.63 -11.08 -13.22
C ALA A 110 -16.53 -10.79 -11.71
N LEU A 111 -17.52 -11.25 -10.92
CA LEU A 111 -17.53 -11.13 -9.46
C LEU A 111 -17.17 -12.45 -8.80
N PRO A 112 -16.40 -12.43 -7.71
CA PRO A 112 -16.11 -13.63 -6.94
C PRO A 112 -17.40 -14.21 -6.34
N PRO A 113 -17.52 -15.53 -6.21
CA PRO A 113 -18.70 -16.15 -5.62
C PRO A 113 -18.92 -15.67 -4.19
N ILE A 114 -20.17 -15.42 -3.81
CA ILE A 114 -20.57 -14.80 -2.54
C ILE A 114 -20.04 -15.56 -1.32
N TRP A 115 -19.96 -16.90 -1.40
CA TRP A 115 -19.44 -17.71 -0.31
C TRP A 115 -17.97 -17.40 0.02
N LEU A 116 -17.17 -17.03 -0.98
CA LEU A 116 -15.78 -16.60 -0.81
C LEU A 116 -15.71 -15.28 -0.02
N CYS A 117 -16.59 -14.33 -0.34
CA CYS A 117 -16.71 -13.08 0.40
C CYS A 117 -17.11 -13.32 1.86
N ILE A 118 -18.07 -14.21 2.10
CA ILE A 118 -18.52 -14.57 3.45
C ILE A 118 -17.38 -15.27 4.23
N ALA A 119 -16.67 -16.20 3.60
CA ALA A 119 -15.55 -16.92 4.22
C ALA A 119 -14.35 -16.00 4.52
N ALA A 120 -14.13 -14.96 3.73
CA ALA A 120 -13.06 -14.00 3.94
C ALA A 120 -13.22 -13.17 5.23
N LEU A 121 -14.45 -12.90 5.66
CA LEU A 121 -14.72 -12.07 6.85
C LEU A 121 -14.12 -12.68 8.14
N PRO A 122 -14.44 -13.92 8.53
CA PRO A 122 -13.86 -14.49 9.74
C PRO A 122 -12.35 -14.66 9.65
N VAL A 123 -11.81 -14.97 8.47
CA VAL A 123 -10.36 -15.06 8.26
C VAL A 123 -9.69 -13.70 8.46
N ALA A 124 -10.28 -12.62 7.94
CA ALA A 124 -9.78 -11.25 8.15
C ALA A 124 -9.86 -10.83 9.62
N MET A 125 -10.95 -11.17 10.32
CA MET A 125 -11.11 -10.90 11.75
C MET A 125 -10.05 -11.64 12.59
N MET A 126 -9.82 -12.92 12.31
CA MET A 126 -8.76 -13.70 12.97
C MET A 126 -7.38 -13.12 12.69
N GLY A 127 -7.09 -12.76 11.45
CA GLY A 127 -5.83 -12.11 11.07
C GLY A 127 -5.60 -10.80 11.81
N THR A 128 -6.62 -9.97 11.92
CA THR A 128 -6.56 -8.69 12.65
C THR A 128 -6.34 -8.93 14.16
N TRP A 129 -7.04 -9.90 14.75
CA TRP A 129 -6.88 -10.23 16.16
C TRP A 129 -5.49 -10.77 16.48
N VAL A 130 -4.96 -11.70 15.67
CA VAL A 130 -3.59 -12.21 15.81
C VAL A 130 -2.56 -11.11 15.59
N GLY A 131 -2.75 -10.31 14.54
CA GLY A 131 -1.88 -9.17 14.23
C GLY A 131 -1.85 -8.14 15.36
N GLY A 132 -2.98 -7.83 15.99
CA GLY A 132 -3.06 -6.98 17.17
C GLY A 132 -2.23 -7.51 18.34
N LYS A 133 -2.36 -8.80 18.66
CA LYS A 133 -1.55 -9.44 19.72
C LYS A 133 -0.05 -9.41 19.45
N VAL A 134 0.35 -9.57 18.20
CA VAL A 134 1.76 -9.44 17.80
C VAL A 134 2.23 -7.99 17.95
N LEU A 135 1.42 -7.04 17.49
CA LEU A 135 1.71 -5.61 17.57
C LEU A 135 1.90 -5.16 19.02
N ASP A 136 1.05 -5.63 19.93
CA ASP A 136 1.14 -5.28 21.37
C ASP A 136 2.44 -5.76 22.02
N LYS A 137 2.99 -6.88 21.54
CA LYS A 137 4.26 -7.44 22.04
C LYS A 137 5.51 -6.76 21.44
N MET A 138 5.35 -5.99 20.36
CA MET A 138 6.47 -5.29 19.73
C MET A 138 6.73 -3.94 20.39
N THR A 139 7.98 -3.45 20.29
CA THR A 139 8.32 -2.05 20.57
C THR A 139 8.24 -1.24 19.27
N ASP A 140 8.12 0.09 19.37
CA ASP A 140 8.09 0.96 18.18
C ASP A 140 9.38 0.83 17.36
N VAL A 141 10.52 0.66 18.02
CA VAL A 141 11.83 0.45 17.36
C VAL A 141 11.85 -0.88 16.61
N SER A 142 11.40 -1.96 17.27
CA SER A 142 11.31 -3.29 16.65
C SER A 142 10.37 -3.29 15.46
N PHE A 143 9.17 -2.70 15.60
CA PHE A 143 8.19 -2.58 14.52
C PHE A 143 8.79 -1.89 13.28
N ARG A 144 9.45 -0.73 13.46
CA ARG A 144 10.09 -0.01 12.36
C ARG A 144 11.21 -0.81 11.69
N SER A 145 12.02 -1.51 12.49
CA SER A 145 13.10 -2.35 11.96
C SER A 145 12.53 -3.51 11.12
N TRP A 146 11.55 -4.23 11.64
CA TRP A 146 10.89 -5.30 10.89
C TRP A 146 10.25 -4.80 9.61
N THR A 147 9.53 -3.66 9.68
CA THR A 147 8.93 -3.04 8.49
C THR A 147 10.00 -2.73 7.43
N LYS A 148 11.15 -2.17 7.82
CA LYS A 148 12.26 -1.91 6.88
C LYS A 148 12.76 -3.17 6.19
N TYR A 149 13.00 -4.24 6.94
CA TYR A 149 13.50 -5.50 6.35
C TYR A 149 12.46 -6.15 5.43
N ILE A 150 11.18 -6.17 5.83
CA ILE A 150 10.10 -6.69 4.99
C ILE A 150 9.97 -5.87 3.69
N LEU A 151 10.02 -4.53 3.79
CA LEU A 151 9.99 -3.66 2.61
C LEU A 151 11.18 -3.95 1.69
N THR A 152 12.38 -4.13 2.25
CA THR A 152 13.57 -4.45 1.46
C THR A 152 13.41 -5.77 0.72
N ALA A 153 12.91 -6.82 1.41
CA ALA A 153 12.66 -8.11 0.78
C ALA A 153 11.64 -8.01 -0.38
N ILE A 154 10.54 -7.29 -0.15
CA ILE A 154 9.53 -7.02 -1.20
C ILE A 154 10.15 -6.23 -2.34
N GLY A 155 10.98 -5.22 -2.04
CA GLY A 155 11.68 -4.41 -3.03
C GLY A 155 12.61 -5.23 -3.92
N VAL A 156 13.36 -6.17 -3.35
CA VAL A 156 14.21 -7.09 -4.11
C VAL A 156 13.37 -7.93 -5.08
N VAL A 157 12.25 -8.50 -4.61
CA VAL A 157 11.35 -9.29 -5.48
C VAL A 157 10.79 -8.42 -6.62
N TYR A 158 10.40 -7.18 -6.33
CA TYR A 158 9.93 -6.27 -7.38
C TYR A 158 11.02 -5.91 -8.39
N LEU A 159 12.26 -5.68 -7.94
CA LEU A 159 13.39 -5.45 -8.87
C LEU A 159 13.64 -6.69 -9.73
N MET A 160 13.66 -7.89 -9.14
CA MET A 160 13.84 -9.12 -9.90
C MET A 160 12.75 -9.29 -10.98
N ARG A 161 11.48 -8.99 -10.67
CA ARG A 161 10.38 -8.99 -11.65
C ARG A 161 10.54 -7.88 -12.69
N GLY A 162 10.92 -6.70 -12.26
CA GLY A 162 11.12 -5.57 -13.17
C GLY A 162 12.24 -5.79 -14.19
N PHE A 163 13.29 -6.52 -13.80
CA PHE A 163 14.38 -6.91 -14.69
C PHE A 163 14.14 -8.25 -15.43
N GLY A 164 12.98 -8.87 -15.23
CA GLY A 164 12.64 -10.13 -15.91
C GLY A 164 13.46 -11.34 -15.44
N LEU A 165 13.95 -11.31 -14.20
CA LEU A 165 14.71 -12.42 -13.60
C LEU A 165 13.81 -13.53 -13.04
N ILE A 166 12.55 -13.16 -12.71
CA ILE A 166 11.50 -14.08 -12.23
C ILE A 166 10.12 -13.68 -12.79
#